data_e29e99842cb652e0ea1859c6f8a85658
#
_entry.id   e29e99842cb652e0ea1859c6f8a85658
#
_cell.length_a   1.000
_cell.length_b   1.000
_cell.length_c   1.000
_cell.angle_alpha   90.00
_cell.angle_beta   90.00
_cell.angle_gamma   90.00
#
_symmetry.space_group_name_H-M   'P 1'
#
loop_
_entity.id
_entity.type
_entity.pdbx_description
1 polymer ?
#
loop_
_entity_poly.entity_id
_entity_poly.type
_entity_poly.pdbx_seq_one_letter_code
_entity_poly.pdbx_strand_id
1 'polypeptide(L)'
;MTARSVPAVQAGAAGTRYIADVEYAVLTGFRPLLLDLILPPAESGGPGSGGPGSGGPGRPVPVVAWLHGGGWQQGSRRSAGPAFAGWSPTVFERIAAAGLAVAAIDYRLSGEARWPAQLADVLAALDWLRREGPELGLDPGRLALMGESAGGHLAAVAALTDTAIADGVLPDGTRADGAVADGTHADGALTEGIVADGTRKNAAPGPLAGAVRAVVDWYGPADLRTMASEVGPAPAADPAAPDSRESRLLGAPLPTVPDIAADASPVTHIHPAAPPFLLLHGTADRLVPVLQSTGFAAALREAGVPVQLELIAGAGHMWLAAGPGVTHRVFGLSLDFLCQHLLDGGSSGPPGGGVS
;
A
#
# COMPACT_ATOMS: atom_id res chain seq x y z
N MET A 1 -30.00 -0.58 -6.07
CA MET A 1 -28.76 -0.26 -5.31
C MET A 1 -28.96 1.12 -4.69
N THR A 2 -29.10 1.21 -3.38
CA THR A 2 -29.15 2.51 -2.68
C THR A 2 -27.78 3.14 -2.80
N ALA A 3 -27.68 4.36 -3.32
CA ALA A 3 -26.45 5.13 -3.32
C ALA A 3 -25.93 5.24 -1.88
N ARG A 4 -24.71 4.75 -1.63
CA ARG A 4 -24.05 4.93 -0.33
C ARG A 4 -23.79 6.42 -0.18
N SER A 5 -24.29 7.03 0.89
CA SER A 5 -24.05 8.46 1.15
C SER A 5 -22.59 8.64 1.60
N VAL A 6 -21.83 9.42 0.84
CA VAL A 6 -20.50 9.86 1.27
C VAL A 6 -20.68 10.79 2.49
N PRO A 7 -19.92 10.58 3.58
CA PRO A 7 -19.99 11.43 4.76
C PRO A 7 -19.64 12.89 4.47
N ALA A 8 -20.06 13.79 5.35
CA ALA A 8 -19.83 15.22 5.19
C ALA A 8 -18.32 15.56 5.25
N VAL A 9 -17.91 16.52 4.42
CA VAL A 9 -16.56 17.07 4.43
C VAL A 9 -16.32 17.91 5.69
N GLN A 10 -15.24 17.63 6.40
CA GLN A 10 -14.78 18.35 7.59
C GLN A 10 -13.51 19.15 7.27
N ALA A 11 -13.25 20.23 8.02
CA ALA A 11 -12.00 20.98 7.92
C ALA A 11 -10.88 20.24 8.67
N GLY A 12 -9.73 20.08 8.02
CA GLY A 12 -8.49 19.57 8.60
C GLY A 12 -7.48 20.68 8.87
N ALA A 13 -6.31 20.31 9.40
CA ALA A 13 -5.21 21.27 9.59
C ALA A 13 -4.64 21.73 8.23
N ALA A 14 -3.96 22.88 8.23
CA ALA A 14 -3.37 23.51 7.03
C ALA A 14 -4.38 23.72 5.87
N GLY A 15 -5.68 23.87 6.17
CA GLY A 15 -6.72 24.08 5.18
C GLY A 15 -7.14 22.81 4.42
N THR A 16 -6.60 21.65 4.76
CA THR A 16 -7.00 20.37 4.18
C THR A 16 -8.47 20.05 4.49
N ARG A 17 -9.04 19.13 3.72
CA ARG A 17 -10.43 18.68 3.89
C ARG A 17 -10.43 17.20 4.23
N TYR A 18 -11.35 16.77 5.08
CA TYR A 18 -11.39 15.42 5.60
C TYR A 18 -12.79 14.79 5.41
N ILE A 19 -12.84 13.59 4.87
CA ILE A 19 -14.05 12.76 4.78
C ILE A 19 -13.75 11.48 5.52
N ALA A 20 -14.33 11.33 6.71
CA ALA A 20 -14.10 10.17 7.57
C ALA A 20 -15.08 9.05 7.29
N ASP A 21 -14.66 7.84 7.65
CA ASP A 21 -15.54 6.68 7.75
C ASP A 21 -16.28 6.35 6.44
N VAL A 22 -15.59 6.51 5.30
CA VAL A 22 -16.12 6.13 3.99
C VAL A 22 -16.14 4.61 3.89
N GLU A 23 -17.32 4.03 3.74
CA GLU A 23 -17.50 2.60 3.57
C GLU A 23 -17.18 2.19 2.14
N TYR A 24 -16.07 1.48 1.95
CA TYR A 24 -15.67 1.00 0.62
C TYR A 24 -16.15 -0.43 0.34
N ALA A 25 -16.32 -1.27 1.38
CA ALA A 25 -16.87 -2.61 1.24
C ALA A 25 -17.67 -3.05 2.47
N VAL A 26 -18.67 -3.89 2.26
CA VAL A 26 -19.44 -4.58 3.31
C VAL A 26 -19.40 -6.06 2.99
N LEU A 27 -18.83 -6.83 3.90
CA LEU A 27 -18.72 -8.28 3.78
C LEU A 27 -19.64 -8.93 4.81
N THR A 28 -20.38 -9.96 4.40
CA THR A 28 -21.28 -10.69 5.31
C THR A 28 -20.51 -11.28 6.48
N GLY A 29 -20.94 -10.95 7.69
CA GLY A 29 -20.33 -11.43 8.94
C GLY A 29 -19.10 -10.64 9.42
N PHE A 30 -18.71 -9.57 8.70
CA PHE A 30 -17.62 -8.67 9.12
C PHE A 30 -18.12 -7.26 9.40
N ARG A 31 -17.32 -6.47 10.11
CA ARG A 31 -17.51 -5.03 10.22
C ARG A 31 -17.42 -4.38 8.84
N PRO A 32 -18.04 -3.23 8.62
CA PRO A 32 -17.79 -2.45 7.41
C PRO A 32 -16.30 -2.15 7.25
N LEU A 33 -15.80 -2.24 6.04
CA LEU A 33 -14.43 -1.86 5.71
C LEU A 33 -14.41 -0.38 5.30
N LEU A 34 -13.60 0.39 6.01
CA LEU A 34 -13.63 1.84 5.95
C LEU A 34 -12.31 2.42 5.44
N LEU A 35 -12.41 3.54 4.74
CA LEU A 35 -11.29 4.42 4.47
C LEU A 35 -11.61 5.85 4.91
N ASP A 36 -10.56 6.62 5.18
CA ASP A 36 -10.65 8.06 5.40
C ASP A 36 -9.99 8.78 4.21
N LEU A 37 -10.62 9.84 3.71
CA LEU A 37 -10.03 10.69 2.66
C LEU A 37 -9.55 11.99 3.25
N ILE A 38 -8.28 12.32 3.01
CA ILE A 38 -7.69 13.61 3.31
C ILE A 38 -7.38 14.29 1.98
N LEU A 39 -8.08 15.39 1.72
CA LEU A 39 -8.04 16.10 0.45
C LEU A 39 -7.21 17.38 0.57
N PRO A 40 -6.57 17.84 -0.51
CA PRO A 40 -5.92 19.13 -0.55
C PRO A 40 -6.83 20.27 -0.10
N PRO A 41 -6.27 21.41 0.31
CA PRO A 41 -7.03 22.62 0.55
C PRO A 41 -7.94 22.94 -0.64
N ALA A 42 -9.15 23.42 -0.38
CA ALA A 42 -9.96 24.01 -1.44
C ALA A 42 -9.20 25.25 -1.95
N GLU A 43 -8.99 25.34 -3.25
CA GLU A 43 -8.38 26.54 -3.81
C GLU A 43 -9.22 27.77 -3.40
N SER A 44 -8.59 28.68 -2.69
CA SER A 44 -9.14 30.04 -2.51
C SER A 44 -9.09 30.70 -3.88
N GLY A 45 -10.26 30.84 -4.54
CA GLY A 45 -10.38 31.38 -5.88
C GLY A 45 -9.77 32.78 -5.99
N GLY A 46 -8.54 32.83 -6.50
CA GLY A 46 -7.87 34.05 -6.95
C GLY A 46 -7.23 33.77 -8.32
N PRO A 47 -7.45 34.61 -9.35
CA PRO A 47 -6.76 34.44 -10.61
C PRO A 47 -5.28 34.73 -10.42
N GLY A 48 -4.39 33.70 -10.48
CA GLY A 48 -2.96 33.93 -10.61
C GLY A 48 -2.00 33.16 -9.72
N SER A 49 -2.42 32.20 -8.87
CA SER A 49 -1.51 31.45 -8.02
C SER A 49 -1.20 30.02 -8.59
N GLY A 50 -0.77 29.96 -9.85
CA GLY A 50 -0.29 28.73 -10.47
C GLY A 50 1.18 28.51 -10.16
N GLY A 51 1.52 27.95 -8.98
CA GLY A 51 2.82 27.31 -8.78
C GLY A 51 2.82 25.93 -9.47
N PRO A 52 3.99 25.37 -9.84
CA PRO A 52 4.06 24.03 -10.40
C PRO A 52 3.54 23.04 -9.35
N GLY A 53 2.38 22.40 -9.63
CA GLY A 53 1.74 21.40 -8.76
C GLY A 53 0.34 21.75 -8.23
N SER A 54 -0.13 22.99 -8.35
CA SER A 54 -1.50 23.31 -8.00
C SER A 54 -2.46 22.86 -9.10
N GLY A 55 -3.28 21.85 -8.82
CA GLY A 55 -4.42 21.52 -9.68
C GLY A 55 -5.34 22.73 -9.76
N GLY A 56 -5.44 23.39 -10.93
CA GLY A 56 -6.38 24.51 -11.14
C GLY A 56 -7.82 24.04 -10.93
N PRO A 57 -8.79 24.98 -10.77
CA PRO A 57 -10.17 24.65 -10.54
C PRO A 57 -10.68 23.68 -11.62
N GLY A 58 -11.02 22.45 -11.23
CA GLY A 58 -11.53 21.40 -12.09
C GLY A 58 -10.55 20.29 -12.49
N ARG A 59 -9.27 20.30 -12.08
CA ARG A 59 -8.37 19.18 -12.37
C ARG A 59 -8.47 18.11 -11.28
N PRO A 60 -8.75 16.82 -11.61
CA PRO A 60 -8.81 15.74 -10.63
C PRO A 60 -7.49 15.57 -9.89
N VAL A 61 -7.57 15.26 -8.58
CA VAL A 61 -6.43 15.17 -7.66
C VAL A 61 -5.87 13.76 -7.64
N PRO A 62 -4.55 13.56 -7.83
CA PRO A 62 -3.92 12.23 -7.69
C PRO A 62 -4.08 11.69 -6.27
N VAL A 63 -4.04 10.36 -6.14
CA VAL A 63 -4.34 9.68 -4.88
C VAL A 63 -3.16 8.87 -4.38
N VAL A 64 -2.86 8.99 -3.08
CA VAL A 64 -1.99 8.10 -2.33
C VAL A 64 -2.85 7.19 -1.46
N ALA A 65 -2.90 5.91 -1.76
CA ALA A 65 -3.53 4.90 -0.92
C ALA A 65 -2.55 4.50 0.20
N TRP A 66 -2.88 4.89 1.42
CA TRP A 66 -2.08 4.58 2.60
C TRP A 66 -2.54 3.32 3.29
N LEU A 67 -1.59 2.42 3.61
CA LEU A 67 -1.81 1.17 4.32
C LEU A 67 -1.02 1.16 5.63
N HIS A 68 -1.72 0.99 6.74
CA HIS A 68 -1.13 1.05 8.07
C HIS A 68 -0.31 -0.19 8.41
N GLY A 69 0.64 -0.05 9.33
CA GLY A 69 1.39 -1.15 9.92
C GLY A 69 0.61 -1.87 11.03
N GLY A 70 1.33 -2.69 11.79
CA GLY A 70 0.77 -3.40 12.95
C GLY A 70 0.81 -4.93 12.83
N GLY A 71 1.66 -5.47 11.95
CA GLY A 71 1.88 -6.92 11.78
C GLY A 71 0.61 -7.65 11.35
N TRP A 72 -0.23 -7.00 10.55
CA TRP A 72 -1.54 -7.48 10.10
C TRP A 72 -2.52 -7.82 11.24
N GLN A 73 -2.16 -7.63 12.50
CA GLN A 73 -2.95 -8.00 13.69
C GLN A 73 -3.63 -6.82 14.37
N GLN A 74 -3.12 -5.63 14.14
CA GLN A 74 -3.57 -4.39 14.76
C GLN A 74 -3.27 -3.19 13.86
N GLY A 75 -3.65 -2.00 14.30
CA GLY A 75 -3.47 -0.77 13.54
C GLY A 75 -4.81 -0.23 13.04
N SER A 76 -4.75 0.91 12.42
CA SER A 76 -5.90 1.54 11.77
C SER A 76 -5.43 2.58 10.76
N ARG A 77 -6.32 2.91 9.83
CA ARG A 77 -6.14 3.95 8.81
C ARG A 77 -5.75 5.34 9.37
N ARG A 78 -5.94 5.58 10.68
CA ARG A 78 -5.65 6.87 11.34
C ARG A 78 -4.22 6.96 11.88
N SER A 79 -3.39 5.96 11.63
CA SER A 79 -2.00 5.91 12.10
C SER A 79 -1.02 5.87 10.93
N ALA A 80 0.02 6.69 11.03
CA ALA A 80 1.22 6.63 10.19
C ALA A 80 2.43 6.10 10.98
N GLY A 81 2.16 5.31 12.02
CA GLY A 81 3.17 4.75 12.90
C GLY A 81 3.54 5.65 14.09
N PRO A 82 4.15 5.05 15.14
CA PRO A 82 4.39 5.73 16.41
C PRO A 82 5.39 6.89 16.29
N ALA A 83 6.34 6.82 15.36
CA ALA A 83 7.33 7.89 15.17
C ALA A 83 6.71 9.20 14.67
N PHE A 84 5.51 9.14 14.11
CA PHE A 84 4.78 10.30 13.56
C PHE A 84 3.57 10.71 14.41
N ALA A 85 3.28 10.00 15.50
CA ALA A 85 2.07 10.24 16.33
C ALA A 85 1.96 11.67 16.87
N GLY A 86 3.11 12.35 17.08
CA GLY A 86 3.14 13.73 17.57
C GLY A 86 3.14 14.81 16.47
N TRP A 87 3.05 14.43 15.20
CA TRP A 87 3.11 15.40 14.13
C TRP A 87 1.80 16.20 13.98
N SER A 88 1.94 17.53 13.90
CA SER A 88 0.86 18.46 13.59
C SER A 88 1.39 19.54 12.63
N PRO A 89 0.92 19.66 11.37
CA PRO A 89 -0.02 18.74 10.69
C PRO A 89 0.49 17.30 10.63
N THR A 90 -0.42 16.34 10.55
CA THR A 90 -0.14 14.89 10.42
C THR A 90 0.59 14.58 9.11
N VAL A 91 1.14 13.36 9.00
CA VAL A 91 1.72 12.85 7.73
C VAL A 91 0.73 12.99 6.58
N PHE A 92 -0.54 12.62 6.80
CA PHE A 92 -1.58 12.66 5.78
C PHE A 92 -1.92 14.09 5.33
N GLU A 93 -2.05 15.00 6.30
CA GLU A 93 -2.32 16.41 6.00
C GLU A 93 -1.15 17.09 5.28
N ARG A 94 0.09 16.68 5.55
CA ARG A 94 1.28 17.17 4.83
C ARG A 94 1.31 16.67 3.38
N ILE A 95 0.95 15.42 3.14
CA ILE A 95 0.79 14.87 1.78
C ILE A 95 -0.33 15.65 1.06
N ALA A 96 -1.46 15.87 1.74
CA ALA A 96 -2.58 16.60 1.16
C ALA A 96 -2.23 18.07 0.87
N ALA A 97 -1.48 18.72 1.74
CA ALA A 97 -0.99 20.10 1.51
C ALA A 97 -0.03 20.20 0.31
N ALA A 98 0.61 19.10 -0.08
CA ALA A 98 1.44 19.04 -1.30
C ALA A 98 0.63 18.83 -2.60
N GLY A 99 -0.71 18.74 -2.51
CA GLY A 99 -1.58 18.62 -3.69
C GLY A 99 -1.98 17.18 -4.04
N LEU A 100 -1.74 16.23 -3.17
CA LEU A 100 -2.10 14.81 -3.32
C LEU A 100 -3.24 14.46 -2.35
N ALA A 101 -4.26 13.75 -2.79
CA ALA A 101 -5.24 13.19 -1.87
C ALA A 101 -4.65 11.95 -1.18
N VAL A 102 -5.01 11.73 0.08
CA VAL A 102 -4.69 10.48 0.79
C VAL A 102 -5.97 9.70 1.03
N ALA A 103 -5.99 8.45 0.60
CA ALA A 103 -6.99 7.46 0.98
C ALA A 103 -6.34 6.51 2.00
N ALA A 104 -6.60 6.75 3.27
CA ALA A 104 -6.09 5.91 4.34
C ALA A 104 -7.06 4.75 4.60
N ILE A 105 -6.59 3.50 4.46
CA ILE A 105 -7.42 2.31 4.30
C ILE A 105 -7.28 1.40 5.52
N ASP A 106 -8.41 0.97 6.10
CA ASP A 106 -8.46 -0.19 6.99
C ASP A 106 -8.62 -1.46 6.16
N TYR A 107 -8.01 -2.54 6.60
CA TYR A 107 -8.19 -3.89 6.07
C TYR A 107 -8.52 -4.87 7.20
N ARG A 108 -9.02 -6.06 6.87
CA ARG A 108 -9.27 -7.12 7.88
C ARG A 108 -7.95 -7.54 8.51
N LEU A 109 -7.95 -7.61 9.84
CA LEU A 109 -6.78 -8.06 10.60
C LEU A 109 -6.72 -9.59 10.60
N SER A 110 -5.54 -10.16 10.85
CA SER A 110 -5.33 -11.63 10.83
C SER A 110 -6.13 -12.38 11.91
N GLY A 111 -6.62 -11.69 12.94
CA GLY A 111 -7.60 -12.22 13.89
C GLY A 111 -9.03 -12.26 13.35
N GLU A 112 -9.34 -11.51 12.29
CA GLU A 112 -10.64 -11.49 11.63
C GLU A 112 -10.66 -12.44 10.44
N ALA A 113 -9.59 -12.44 9.62
CA ALA A 113 -9.45 -13.27 8.44
C ALA A 113 -7.97 -13.52 8.12
N ARG A 114 -7.66 -14.66 7.53
CA ARG A 114 -6.31 -15.03 7.10
C ARG A 114 -6.02 -14.51 5.70
N TRP A 115 -4.76 -14.60 5.29
CA TRP A 115 -4.36 -14.40 3.90
C TRP A 115 -5.20 -15.28 2.94
N PRO A 116 -5.66 -14.74 1.79
CA PRO A 116 -5.35 -13.44 1.16
C PRO A 116 -6.36 -12.30 1.47
N ALA A 117 -7.14 -12.39 2.56
CA ALA A 117 -8.21 -11.44 2.86
C ALA A 117 -7.72 -9.98 2.92
N GLN A 118 -6.52 -9.74 3.45
CA GLN A 118 -5.92 -8.40 3.55
C GLN A 118 -5.67 -7.79 2.16
N LEU A 119 -5.12 -8.58 1.24
CA LEU A 119 -4.92 -8.18 -0.14
C LEU A 119 -6.25 -7.90 -0.84
N ALA A 120 -7.23 -8.79 -0.65
CA ALA A 120 -8.58 -8.63 -1.21
C ALA A 120 -9.21 -7.31 -0.76
N ASP A 121 -9.07 -6.94 0.51
CA ASP A 121 -9.61 -5.69 1.05
C ASP A 121 -8.92 -4.47 0.44
N VAL A 122 -7.59 -4.50 0.30
CA VAL A 122 -6.83 -3.43 -0.36
C VAL A 122 -7.32 -3.26 -1.81
N LEU A 123 -7.39 -4.35 -2.56
CA LEU A 123 -7.87 -4.31 -3.96
C LEU A 123 -9.31 -3.80 -4.06
N ALA A 124 -10.18 -4.14 -3.11
CA ALA A 124 -11.54 -3.62 -3.05
C ALA A 124 -11.58 -2.11 -2.80
N ALA A 125 -10.69 -1.59 -1.93
CA ALA A 125 -10.58 -0.16 -1.70
C ALA A 125 -10.07 0.58 -2.94
N LEU A 126 -9.09 0.02 -3.66
CA LEU A 126 -8.59 0.59 -4.91
C LEU A 126 -9.67 0.58 -6.02
N ASP A 127 -10.46 -0.48 -6.12
CA ASP A 127 -11.59 -0.52 -7.05
C ASP A 127 -12.68 0.49 -6.67
N TRP A 128 -12.95 0.68 -5.39
CA TRP A 128 -13.84 1.72 -4.91
C TRP A 128 -13.34 3.12 -5.33
N LEU A 129 -12.04 3.40 -5.11
CA LEU A 129 -11.44 4.67 -5.54
C LEU A 129 -11.57 4.88 -7.06
N ARG A 130 -11.42 3.82 -7.85
CA ARG A 130 -11.57 3.88 -9.30
C ARG A 130 -13.01 4.23 -9.73
N ARG A 131 -14.01 3.66 -9.06
CA ARG A 131 -15.43 3.85 -9.41
C ARG A 131 -16.02 5.13 -8.85
N GLU A 132 -15.77 5.40 -7.57
CA GLU A 132 -16.42 6.50 -6.84
C GLU A 132 -15.53 7.74 -6.71
N GLY A 133 -14.21 7.57 -6.80
CA GLY A 133 -13.24 8.67 -6.67
C GLY A 133 -13.46 9.84 -7.61
N PRO A 134 -13.78 9.64 -8.90
CA PRO A 134 -14.02 10.74 -9.83
C PRO A 134 -15.14 11.71 -9.39
N GLU A 135 -16.20 11.21 -8.76
CA GLU A 135 -17.28 12.04 -8.21
C GLU A 135 -16.83 12.91 -7.03
N LEU A 136 -15.73 12.52 -6.38
CA LEU A 136 -15.09 13.25 -5.29
C LEU A 136 -13.95 14.17 -5.78
N GLY A 137 -13.75 14.27 -7.10
CA GLY A 137 -12.68 15.06 -7.71
C GLY A 137 -11.31 14.38 -7.63
N LEU A 138 -11.25 13.06 -7.41
CA LEU A 138 -10.03 12.29 -7.41
C LEU A 138 -9.68 11.79 -8.82
N ASP A 139 -8.38 11.58 -9.05
CA ASP A 139 -7.84 10.96 -10.27
C ASP A 139 -7.28 9.57 -9.96
N PRO A 140 -8.08 8.52 -10.04
CA PRO A 140 -7.61 7.16 -9.81
C PRO A 140 -6.69 6.62 -10.92
N GLY A 141 -6.51 7.32 -12.03
CA GLY A 141 -5.51 7.03 -13.05
C GLY A 141 -4.09 7.50 -12.66
N ARG A 142 -3.97 8.28 -11.58
CA ARG A 142 -2.73 8.70 -10.95
C ARG A 142 -2.74 8.29 -9.49
N LEU A 143 -2.48 7.01 -9.26
CA LEU A 143 -2.51 6.37 -7.94
C LEU A 143 -1.09 5.99 -7.51
N ALA A 144 -0.75 6.19 -6.24
CA ALA A 144 0.40 5.55 -5.60
C ALA A 144 -0.06 4.73 -4.40
N LEU A 145 0.67 3.67 -4.09
CA LEU A 145 0.50 2.90 -2.88
C LEU A 145 1.62 3.24 -1.91
N MET A 146 1.30 3.44 -0.65
CA MET A 146 2.27 3.74 0.40
C MET A 146 1.88 3.04 1.69
N GLY A 147 2.85 2.45 2.39
CA GLY A 147 2.58 1.83 3.67
C GLY A 147 3.82 1.58 4.51
N GLU A 148 3.59 1.21 5.75
CA GLU A 148 4.63 0.86 6.71
C GLU A 148 4.53 -0.59 7.18
N SER A 149 5.65 -1.33 7.31
CA SER A 149 5.67 -2.69 7.85
C SER A 149 4.66 -3.60 7.12
N ALA A 150 3.68 -4.16 7.81
CA ALA A 150 2.57 -4.92 7.20
C ALA A 150 1.86 -4.14 6.09
N GLY A 151 1.71 -2.83 6.21
CA GLY A 151 1.15 -1.96 5.17
C GLY A 151 2.08 -1.77 3.97
N GLY A 152 3.40 -1.69 4.19
CA GLY A 152 4.42 -1.69 3.13
C GLY A 152 4.37 -2.98 2.31
N HIS A 153 4.30 -4.12 3.00
CA HIS A 153 4.08 -5.43 2.38
C HIS A 153 2.80 -5.44 1.51
N LEU A 154 1.65 -5.00 2.07
CA LEU A 154 0.39 -4.98 1.33
C LEU A 154 0.42 -4.00 0.14
N ALA A 155 1.09 -2.86 0.28
CA ALA A 155 1.29 -1.92 -0.83
C ALA A 155 2.10 -2.56 -1.96
N ALA A 156 3.18 -3.25 -1.62
CA ALA A 156 4.03 -3.94 -2.60
C ALA A 156 3.29 -5.08 -3.29
N VAL A 157 2.66 -5.99 -2.54
CA VAL A 157 1.95 -7.13 -3.15
C VAL A 157 0.76 -6.67 -3.99
N ALA A 158 -0.01 -5.68 -3.54
CA ALA A 158 -1.14 -5.16 -4.29
C ALA A 158 -0.72 -4.50 -5.63
N ALA A 159 0.42 -3.79 -5.64
CA ALA A 159 0.95 -3.19 -6.86
C ALA A 159 1.52 -4.22 -7.86
N LEU A 160 1.98 -5.36 -7.37
CA LEU A 160 2.57 -6.42 -8.17
C LEU A 160 1.57 -7.49 -8.60
N THR A 161 0.49 -7.66 -7.85
CA THR A 161 -0.56 -8.62 -8.18
C THR A 161 -1.67 -8.01 -9.03
N ASP A 162 -1.47 -6.99 -9.82
CA ASP A 162 -2.50 -6.32 -10.67
C ASP A 162 -3.41 -7.32 -11.42
N THR A 163 -3.77 -8.35 -10.72
CA THR A 163 -4.70 -9.36 -11.15
C THR A 163 -6.09 -8.86 -10.83
N ALA A 164 -6.64 -8.21 -11.82
CA ALA A 164 -8.05 -8.31 -12.10
C ALA A 164 -8.88 -8.63 -10.84
N ILE A 165 -9.47 -7.60 -10.26
CA ILE A 165 -10.85 -7.79 -9.82
C ILE A 165 -11.62 -7.98 -11.14
N ALA A 166 -11.37 -9.12 -11.81
CA ALA A 166 -12.12 -9.49 -13.00
C ALA A 166 -13.54 -9.73 -12.52
N ASP A 167 -14.46 -8.97 -13.03
CA ASP A 167 -15.89 -9.07 -12.74
C ASP A 167 -16.30 -8.84 -11.27
N GLY A 168 -15.49 -8.10 -10.48
CA GLY A 168 -15.80 -7.79 -9.08
C GLY A 168 -15.60 -8.96 -8.10
N VAL A 169 -14.89 -10.02 -8.50
CA VAL A 169 -14.51 -11.13 -7.62
C VAL A 169 -13.13 -10.89 -7.06
N LEU A 170 -13.03 -10.87 -5.73
CA LEU A 170 -11.78 -10.70 -4.97
C LEU A 170 -10.95 -11.99 -4.99
N PRO A 171 -9.63 -11.93 -4.73
CA PRO A 171 -8.76 -13.12 -4.67
C PRO A 171 -9.20 -14.20 -3.70
N ASP A 172 -9.98 -13.84 -2.66
CA ASP A 172 -10.55 -14.78 -1.69
C ASP A 172 -11.89 -15.39 -2.16
N GLY A 173 -12.31 -15.14 -3.40
CA GLY A 173 -13.56 -15.64 -3.96
C GLY A 173 -14.80 -14.84 -3.53
N THR A 174 -14.65 -13.79 -2.73
CA THR A 174 -15.76 -12.89 -2.39
C THR A 174 -15.97 -11.84 -3.49
N ARG A 175 -17.17 -11.26 -3.57
CA ARG A 175 -17.40 -10.12 -4.46
C ARG A 175 -17.22 -8.81 -3.68
N ALA A 176 -16.75 -7.78 -4.37
CA ALA A 176 -16.60 -6.44 -3.82
C ALA A 176 -17.93 -5.84 -3.29
N ASP A 177 -19.09 -6.37 -3.73
CA ASP A 177 -20.41 -6.02 -3.24
C ASP A 177 -20.89 -6.86 -2.04
N GLY A 178 -20.03 -7.77 -1.53
CA GLY A 178 -20.35 -8.64 -0.39
C GLY A 178 -21.14 -9.90 -0.72
N ALA A 179 -21.45 -10.14 -2.00
CA ALA A 179 -22.06 -11.40 -2.43
C ALA A 179 -20.98 -12.49 -2.54
N VAL A 180 -21.30 -13.70 -2.09
CA VAL A 180 -20.44 -14.88 -2.35
C VAL A 180 -20.63 -15.27 -3.80
N ALA A 181 -19.55 -15.45 -4.57
CA ALA A 181 -19.64 -15.97 -5.91
C ALA A 181 -20.26 -17.39 -5.86
N ASP A 182 -21.29 -17.62 -6.67
CA ASP A 182 -21.96 -18.94 -6.73
C ASP A 182 -20.93 -20.05 -6.95
N GLY A 183 -20.77 -20.93 -5.95
CA GLY A 183 -19.94 -22.14 -6.04
C GLY A 183 -18.79 -22.28 -5.03
N THR A 184 -18.56 -21.29 -4.15
CA THR A 184 -17.55 -21.42 -3.10
C THR A 184 -18.18 -21.73 -1.74
N HIS A 185 -17.90 -22.93 -1.21
CA HIS A 185 -18.21 -23.27 0.16
C HIS A 185 -17.28 -22.51 1.13
N ALA A 186 -17.80 -22.17 2.31
CA ALA A 186 -17.14 -21.41 3.39
C ALA A 186 -15.89 -22.07 4.01
N ASP A 187 -15.34 -23.10 3.42
CA ASP A 187 -14.26 -23.94 3.95
C ASP A 187 -12.91 -23.68 3.28
N GLY A 188 -12.58 -22.43 2.95
CA GLY A 188 -11.16 -22.02 2.70
C GLY A 188 -10.38 -22.81 1.65
N ALA A 189 -11.03 -23.60 0.77
CA ALA A 189 -10.37 -24.25 -0.33
C ALA A 189 -10.16 -23.25 -1.47
N LEU A 190 -8.91 -22.99 -1.79
CA LEU A 190 -8.47 -22.25 -2.97
C LEU A 190 -9.16 -22.86 -4.20
N THR A 191 -10.08 -22.11 -4.82
CA THR A 191 -10.70 -22.57 -6.06
C THR A 191 -9.67 -22.62 -7.17
N GLU A 192 -9.77 -23.65 -8.00
CA GLU A 192 -8.93 -23.96 -9.16
C GLU A 192 -8.68 -22.74 -10.08
N GLY A 193 -7.55 -22.08 -9.91
CA GLY A 193 -7.07 -20.97 -10.71
C GLY A 193 -5.59 -20.70 -10.49
N ILE A 194 -5.00 -21.31 -9.46
CA ILE A 194 -3.55 -21.29 -9.23
C ILE A 194 -2.99 -22.59 -9.85
N VAL A 195 -2.36 -22.45 -11.02
CA VAL A 195 -1.59 -23.55 -11.60
C VAL A 195 -0.37 -23.81 -10.70
N ALA A 196 -0.05 -25.09 -10.49
CA ALA A 196 0.95 -25.60 -9.56
C ALA A 196 2.41 -25.11 -9.82
N ASP A 197 2.64 -24.23 -10.78
CA ASP A 197 3.96 -23.68 -11.12
C ASP A 197 4.17 -22.22 -10.66
N GLY A 198 3.21 -21.63 -9.93
CA GLY A 198 3.35 -20.25 -9.40
C GLY A 198 3.37 -19.14 -10.46
N THR A 199 3.21 -19.45 -11.73
CA THR A 199 3.18 -18.46 -12.80
C THR A 199 1.77 -18.29 -13.35
N ARG A 200 1.14 -17.14 -13.08
CA ARG A 200 -0.05 -16.71 -13.82
C ARG A 200 0.37 -16.30 -15.23
N LYS A 201 0.52 -17.27 -16.12
CA LYS A 201 0.79 -16.99 -17.53
C LYS A 201 -0.50 -16.45 -18.19
N ASN A 202 -0.43 -15.19 -18.65
CA ASN A 202 -1.39 -14.54 -19.55
C ASN A 202 -2.76 -14.12 -18.98
N ALA A 203 -2.86 -13.66 -17.75
CA ALA A 203 -4.03 -12.90 -17.36
C ALA A 203 -4.05 -11.55 -18.12
N ALA A 204 -5.20 -11.15 -18.65
CA ALA A 204 -5.36 -9.81 -19.21
C ALA A 204 -5.05 -8.77 -18.13
N PRO A 205 -4.46 -7.60 -18.49
CA PRO A 205 -4.20 -6.53 -17.52
C PRO A 205 -5.47 -6.21 -16.74
N GLY A 206 -5.36 -6.17 -15.40
CA GLY A 206 -6.48 -5.85 -14.54
C GLY A 206 -6.95 -4.40 -14.66
N PRO A 207 -8.08 -4.04 -14.07
CA PRO A 207 -8.65 -2.69 -14.16
C PRO A 207 -7.78 -1.58 -13.57
N LEU A 208 -6.74 -1.94 -12.81
CA LEU A 208 -5.76 -1.02 -12.24
C LEU A 208 -4.44 -0.99 -13.02
N ALA A 209 -4.32 -1.76 -14.11
CA ALA A 209 -3.11 -1.82 -14.94
C ALA A 209 -2.70 -0.42 -15.42
N GLY A 210 -1.51 0.00 -15.03
CA GLY A 210 -0.98 1.32 -15.33
C GLY A 210 -1.60 2.48 -14.54
N ALA A 211 -2.57 2.23 -13.64
CA ALA A 211 -3.09 3.24 -12.72
C ALA A 211 -2.14 3.49 -11.55
N VAL A 212 -1.49 2.43 -11.04
CA VAL A 212 -0.46 2.56 -9.99
C VAL A 212 0.82 3.09 -10.62
N ARG A 213 1.20 4.30 -10.22
CA ARG A 213 2.35 5.05 -10.75
C ARG A 213 3.59 4.94 -9.89
N ALA A 214 3.44 4.59 -8.61
CA ALA A 214 4.54 4.50 -7.65
C ALA A 214 4.16 3.67 -6.44
N VAL A 215 5.16 3.06 -5.79
CA VAL A 215 5.02 2.39 -4.51
C VAL A 215 6.06 2.94 -3.54
N VAL A 216 5.64 3.31 -2.34
CA VAL A 216 6.53 3.66 -1.23
C VAL A 216 6.36 2.63 -0.13
N ASP A 217 7.40 1.86 0.12
CA ASP A 217 7.42 0.84 1.15
C ASP A 217 8.38 1.22 2.28
N TRP A 218 7.84 1.41 3.46
CA TRP A 218 8.60 1.58 4.68
C TRP A 218 8.76 0.24 5.39
N TYR A 219 9.94 -0.35 5.30
CA TYR A 219 10.38 -1.56 6.01
C TYR A 219 9.37 -2.74 5.98
N GLY A 220 8.68 -2.93 4.87
CA GLY A 220 7.78 -4.06 4.66
C GLY A 220 8.53 -5.38 4.46
N PRO A 221 7.99 -6.51 4.94
CA PRO A 221 8.45 -7.83 4.53
C PRO A 221 8.21 -8.04 3.02
N ALA A 222 9.18 -8.60 2.32
CA ALA A 222 9.08 -8.84 0.87
C ALA A 222 9.13 -10.32 0.48
N ASP A 223 9.76 -11.16 1.30
CA ASP A 223 9.80 -12.61 1.12
C ASP A 223 9.57 -13.33 2.46
N LEU A 224 8.37 -13.78 2.69
CA LEU A 224 8.02 -14.50 3.92
C LEU A 224 8.69 -15.88 4.00
N ARG A 225 9.12 -16.45 2.87
CA ARG A 225 9.79 -17.77 2.82
C ARG A 225 11.18 -17.71 3.45
N THR A 226 11.86 -16.57 3.33
CA THR A 226 13.25 -16.38 3.80
C THR A 226 13.33 -15.64 5.13
N MET A 227 12.27 -14.95 5.54
CA MET A 227 12.26 -14.04 6.67
C MET A 227 12.80 -14.68 7.96
N ALA A 228 12.43 -15.93 8.26
CA ALA A 228 12.90 -16.64 9.45
C ALA A 228 14.40 -16.96 9.43
N SER A 229 14.99 -17.16 8.26
CA SER A 229 16.42 -17.42 8.10
C SER A 229 17.28 -16.16 8.07
N GLU A 230 16.65 -15.00 7.87
CA GLU A 230 17.32 -13.70 7.75
C GLU A 230 17.39 -12.93 9.08
N VAL A 231 16.65 -13.36 10.09
CA VAL A 231 16.72 -12.74 11.42
C VAL A 231 18.11 -12.85 12.00
N GLY A 232 18.60 -11.75 12.56
CA GLY A 232 19.90 -11.71 13.22
C GLY A 232 19.94 -12.54 14.52
N PRO A 233 21.09 -12.59 15.20
CA PRO A 233 21.30 -13.43 16.38
C PRO A 233 20.44 -13.04 17.60
N ALA A 234 19.81 -11.89 17.58
CA ALA A 234 18.93 -11.40 18.65
C ALA A 234 17.69 -10.72 18.04
N PRO A 235 16.81 -11.46 17.37
CA PRO A 235 15.60 -10.90 16.76
C PRO A 235 14.65 -10.35 17.84
N ALA A 236 13.81 -9.37 17.46
CA ALA A 236 12.76 -8.89 18.34
C ALA A 236 11.59 -9.89 18.44
N ALA A 237 11.44 -10.77 17.43
CA ALA A 237 10.48 -11.88 17.39
C ALA A 237 11.04 -12.97 16.46
N ASP A 238 10.55 -14.21 16.64
CA ASP A 238 10.83 -15.32 15.74
C ASP A 238 9.68 -15.43 14.72
N PRO A 239 9.92 -15.15 13.42
CA PRO A 239 8.87 -15.26 12.39
C PRO A 239 8.37 -16.71 12.18
N ALA A 240 9.18 -17.73 12.53
CA ALA A 240 8.79 -19.13 12.39
C ALA A 240 7.96 -19.64 13.58
N ALA A 241 7.84 -18.87 14.66
CA ALA A 241 7.06 -19.28 15.81
C ALA A 241 5.57 -19.50 15.42
N PRO A 242 4.90 -20.51 15.99
CA PRO A 242 3.50 -20.83 15.66
C PRO A 242 2.52 -19.69 15.94
N ASP A 243 2.87 -18.78 16.86
CA ASP A 243 2.08 -17.63 17.25
C ASP A 243 2.66 -16.30 16.70
N SER A 244 3.62 -16.36 15.80
CA SER A 244 4.17 -15.18 15.11
C SER A 244 3.10 -14.44 14.32
N ARG A 245 3.38 -13.20 13.94
CA ARG A 245 2.49 -12.37 13.10
C ARG A 245 2.29 -13.02 11.74
N GLU A 246 3.36 -13.54 11.19
CA GLU A 246 3.42 -14.22 9.91
C GLU A 246 2.60 -15.51 9.94
N SER A 247 2.77 -16.33 10.98
CA SER A 247 2.01 -17.58 11.17
C SER A 247 0.51 -17.31 11.33
N ARG A 248 0.15 -16.24 12.03
CA ARG A 248 -1.26 -15.83 12.19
C ARG A 248 -1.85 -15.30 10.89
N LEU A 249 -1.07 -14.54 10.11
CA LEU A 249 -1.49 -14.10 8.77
C LEU A 249 -1.80 -15.28 7.87
N LEU A 250 -0.87 -16.24 7.78
CA LEU A 250 -0.98 -17.39 6.89
C LEU A 250 -1.88 -18.52 7.44
N GLY A 251 -2.17 -18.47 8.75
CA GLY A 251 -3.00 -19.47 9.43
C GLY A 251 -2.27 -20.73 9.85
N ALA A 252 -0.95 -20.80 9.64
CA ALA A 252 -0.07 -21.89 10.08
C ALA A 252 1.39 -21.39 10.17
N PRO A 253 2.29 -22.12 10.89
CA PRO A 253 3.70 -21.76 10.96
C PRO A 253 4.36 -21.67 9.58
N LEU A 254 5.13 -20.59 9.33
CA LEU A 254 5.80 -20.33 8.04
C LEU A 254 6.43 -21.58 7.39
N PRO A 255 7.24 -22.40 8.12
CA PRO A 255 7.89 -23.55 7.50
C PRO A 255 6.93 -24.63 7.00
N THR A 256 5.68 -24.60 7.44
CA THR A 256 4.68 -25.65 7.11
C THR A 256 3.79 -25.29 5.92
N VAL A 257 3.84 -24.02 5.47
CA VAL A 257 2.97 -23.48 4.39
C VAL A 257 3.76 -22.70 3.33
N PRO A 258 4.78 -23.32 2.70
CA PRO A 258 5.69 -22.62 1.79
C PRO A 258 4.97 -22.00 0.58
N ASP A 259 3.92 -22.64 0.08
CA ASP A 259 3.18 -22.16 -1.08
C ASP A 259 2.34 -20.92 -0.73
N ILE A 260 1.70 -20.90 0.45
CA ILE A 260 0.96 -19.74 0.94
C ILE A 260 1.94 -18.60 1.27
N ALA A 261 3.10 -18.93 1.84
CA ALA A 261 4.15 -17.95 2.10
C ALA A 261 4.68 -17.33 0.79
N ALA A 262 4.83 -18.12 -0.27
CA ALA A 262 5.19 -17.63 -1.59
C ALA A 262 4.10 -16.71 -2.16
N ASP A 263 2.84 -17.13 -2.14
CA ASP A 263 1.71 -16.33 -2.61
C ASP A 263 1.58 -14.99 -1.84
N ALA A 264 1.89 -14.99 -0.56
CA ALA A 264 1.91 -13.79 0.26
C ALA A 264 3.20 -12.94 0.13
N SER A 265 4.17 -13.32 -0.69
CA SER A 265 5.45 -12.62 -0.80
C SER A 265 5.52 -11.72 -2.03
N PRO A 266 5.64 -10.39 -1.88
CA PRO A 266 5.77 -9.46 -3.01
C PRO A 266 6.82 -9.87 -4.06
N VAL A 267 7.95 -10.41 -3.62
CA VAL A 267 9.06 -10.79 -4.50
C VAL A 267 8.67 -11.85 -5.55
N THR A 268 7.68 -12.68 -5.27
CA THR A 268 7.23 -13.75 -6.20
C THR A 268 6.30 -13.23 -7.30
N HIS A 269 5.83 -11.99 -7.18
CA HIS A 269 4.90 -11.36 -8.11
C HIS A 269 5.57 -10.30 -9.01
N ILE A 270 6.89 -10.16 -8.93
CA ILE A 270 7.62 -9.16 -9.73
C ILE A 270 7.45 -9.45 -11.23
N HIS A 271 7.15 -8.40 -11.99
CA HIS A 271 7.05 -8.44 -13.44
C HIS A 271 7.59 -7.14 -14.06
N PRO A 272 8.06 -7.15 -15.33
CA PRO A 272 8.72 -6.00 -15.93
C PRO A 272 7.86 -4.74 -16.10
N ALA A 273 6.53 -4.89 -16.04
CA ALA A 273 5.59 -3.76 -16.12
C ALA A 273 5.20 -3.20 -14.73
N ALA A 274 5.85 -3.65 -13.66
CA ALA A 274 5.61 -3.16 -12.31
C ALA A 274 5.95 -1.65 -12.20
N PRO A 275 5.23 -0.90 -11.35
CA PRO A 275 5.52 0.51 -11.12
C PRO A 275 6.88 0.71 -10.45
N PRO A 276 7.46 1.93 -10.49
CA PRO A 276 8.65 2.26 -9.73
C PRO A 276 8.42 2.18 -8.22
N PHE A 277 9.47 1.75 -7.49
CA PHE A 277 9.48 1.56 -6.04
C PHE A 277 10.46 2.50 -5.34
N LEU A 278 10.04 3.03 -4.17
CA LEU A 278 10.92 3.58 -3.15
C LEU A 278 10.85 2.70 -1.90
N LEU A 279 11.96 2.06 -1.57
CA LEU A 279 12.11 1.21 -0.38
C LEU A 279 12.95 1.94 0.66
N LEU A 280 12.42 2.12 1.87
CA LEU A 280 13.08 2.78 2.98
C LEU A 280 13.19 1.82 4.17
N HIS A 281 14.41 1.53 4.66
CA HIS A 281 14.61 0.56 5.74
C HIS A 281 15.70 0.99 6.72
N GLY A 282 15.47 0.77 8.00
CA GLY A 282 16.46 1.02 9.05
C GLY A 282 17.47 -0.12 9.17
N THR A 283 18.78 0.21 9.20
CA THR A 283 19.82 -0.83 9.26
C THR A 283 19.91 -1.57 10.59
N ALA A 284 19.27 -1.06 11.65
CA ALA A 284 19.19 -1.70 12.96
C ALA A 284 17.80 -2.31 13.24
N ASP A 285 17.03 -2.56 12.19
CA ASP A 285 15.72 -3.21 12.31
C ASP A 285 15.89 -4.67 12.76
N ARG A 286 15.29 -4.99 13.92
CA ARG A 286 15.35 -6.32 14.54
C ARG A 286 14.03 -7.07 14.43
N LEU A 287 13.03 -6.46 13.78
CA LEU A 287 11.71 -7.04 13.61
C LEU A 287 11.51 -7.56 12.19
N VAL A 288 11.80 -6.70 11.20
CA VAL A 288 11.87 -7.08 9.79
C VAL A 288 13.32 -6.96 9.36
N PRO A 289 13.98 -8.07 8.99
CA PRO A 289 15.38 -8.02 8.57
C PRO A 289 15.59 -7.07 7.39
N VAL A 290 16.63 -6.24 7.44
CA VAL A 290 16.96 -5.33 6.32
C VAL A 290 17.21 -6.07 5.01
N LEU A 291 17.55 -7.36 5.07
CA LEU A 291 17.69 -8.25 3.92
C LEU A 291 16.38 -8.36 3.12
N GLN A 292 15.24 -8.22 3.74
CA GLN A 292 13.95 -8.18 3.05
C GLN A 292 13.90 -7.05 2.00
N SER A 293 14.26 -5.83 2.36
CA SER A 293 14.28 -4.71 1.41
C SER A 293 15.47 -4.77 0.45
N THR A 294 16.65 -5.21 0.88
CA THR A 294 17.81 -5.30 -0.02
C THR A 294 17.66 -6.42 -1.05
N GLY A 295 17.12 -7.57 -0.66
CA GLY A 295 16.78 -8.68 -1.56
C GLY A 295 15.69 -8.29 -2.54
N PHE A 296 14.64 -7.63 -2.07
CA PHE A 296 13.56 -7.15 -2.92
C PHE A 296 14.03 -6.12 -3.93
N ALA A 297 14.87 -5.15 -3.52
CA ALA A 297 15.46 -4.19 -4.44
C ALA A 297 16.34 -4.86 -5.51
N ALA A 298 17.07 -5.91 -5.16
CA ALA A 298 17.88 -6.67 -6.11
C ALA A 298 16.98 -7.38 -7.14
N ALA A 299 15.93 -8.05 -6.70
CA ALA A 299 14.98 -8.75 -7.57
C ALA A 299 14.21 -7.78 -8.50
N LEU A 300 13.79 -6.61 -7.99
CA LEU A 300 13.16 -5.57 -8.81
C LEU A 300 14.12 -5.09 -9.92
N ARG A 301 15.40 -4.83 -9.60
CA ARG A 301 16.41 -4.41 -10.60
C ARG A 301 16.66 -5.49 -11.63
N GLU A 302 16.74 -6.75 -11.24
CA GLU A 302 16.91 -7.89 -12.15
C GLU A 302 15.74 -7.99 -13.14
N ALA A 303 14.52 -7.70 -12.69
CA ALA A 303 13.34 -7.65 -13.54
C ALA A 303 13.23 -6.36 -14.38
N GLY A 304 14.17 -5.42 -14.25
CA GLY A 304 14.15 -4.14 -14.97
C GLY A 304 13.19 -3.10 -14.39
N VAL A 305 12.68 -3.32 -13.16
CA VAL A 305 11.77 -2.39 -12.49
C VAL A 305 12.57 -1.27 -11.82
N PRO A 306 12.23 0.01 -12.04
CA PRO A 306 12.90 1.13 -11.38
C PRO A 306 12.71 1.04 -9.86
N VAL A 307 13.82 1.05 -9.10
CA VAL A 307 13.77 1.01 -7.64
C VAL A 307 14.86 1.87 -7.01
N GLN A 308 14.43 2.68 -6.04
CA GLN A 308 15.32 3.40 -5.13
C GLN A 308 15.28 2.68 -3.77
N LEU A 309 16.46 2.42 -3.21
CA LEU A 309 16.60 1.83 -1.87
C LEU A 309 17.41 2.77 -1.00
N GLU A 310 16.80 3.22 0.08
CA GLU A 310 17.42 4.09 1.08
C GLU A 310 17.54 3.36 2.42
N LEU A 311 18.77 3.07 2.81
CA LEU A 311 19.07 2.46 4.10
C LEU A 311 19.36 3.55 5.13
N ILE A 312 18.55 3.60 6.20
CA ILE A 312 18.67 4.60 7.25
C ILE A 312 19.55 4.05 8.37
N ALA A 313 20.78 4.54 8.42
CA ALA A 313 21.79 4.05 9.37
C ALA A 313 21.33 4.17 10.84
N GLY A 314 21.41 3.06 11.59
CA GLY A 314 21.08 2.98 13.00
C GLY A 314 19.59 3.07 13.34
N ALA A 315 18.70 3.29 12.39
CA ALA A 315 17.28 3.25 12.64
C ALA A 315 16.79 1.81 12.84
N GLY A 316 15.93 1.62 13.84
CA GLY A 316 15.20 0.37 14.06
C GLY A 316 13.85 0.37 13.35
N HIS A 317 13.07 -0.69 13.60
CA HIS A 317 11.69 -0.78 13.09
C HIS A 317 10.85 0.42 13.57
N MET A 318 9.93 0.89 12.73
CA MET A 318 9.12 2.09 12.98
C MET A 318 9.95 3.38 13.18
N TRP A 319 11.17 3.41 12.64
CA TRP A 319 12.14 4.52 12.81
C TRP A 319 12.55 4.77 14.26
N LEU A 320 12.32 3.80 15.15
CA LEU A 320 12.72 3.90 16.56
C LEU A 320 14.25 3.87 16.71
N ALA A 321 14.73 4.46 17.81
CA ALA A 321 16.15 4.63 18.09
C ALA A 321 16.95 5.41 17.04
N ALA A 322 16.29 5.97 16.05
CA ALA A 322 16.91 6.84 15.07
C ALA A 322 17.17 8.23 15.65
N GLY A 323 18.23 8.88 15.18
CA GLY A 323 18.57 10.24 15.60
C GLY A 323 17.48 11.26 15.21
N PRO A 324 17.53 12.47 15.78
CA PRO A 324 16.61 13.54 15.45
C PRO A 324 16.67 13.84 13.94
N GLY A 325 15.52 14.07 13.33
CA GLY A 325 15.41 14.40 11.90
C GLY A 325 15.24 13.20 10.96
N VAL A 326 15.39 11.95 11.42
CA VAL A 326 15.15 10.77 10.57
C VAL A 326 13.72 10.73 10.05
N THR A 327 12.73 10.98 10.88
CA THR A 327 11.32 11.02 10.46
C THR A 327 11.07 12.08 9.39
N HIS A 328 11.68 13.26 9.50
CA HIS A 328 11.58 14.30 8.47
C HIS A 328 12.28 13.89 7.18
N ARG A 329 13.45 13.23 7.26
CA ARG A 329 14.17 12.74 6.09
C ARG A 329 13.35 11.66 5.36
N VAL A 330 12.88 10.64 6.05
CA VAL A 330 12.13 9.55 5.41
C VAL A 330 10.81 10.04 4.84
N PHE A 331 10.14 10.95 5.52
CA PHE A 331 8.93 11.59 5.00
C PHE A 331 9.24 12.45 3.77
N GLY A 332 10.30 13.27 3.79
CA GLY A 332 10.71 14.10 2.67
C GLY A 332 11.01 13.26 1.42
N LEU A 333 11.83 12.22 1.54
CA LEU A 333 12.13 11.30 0.45
C LEU A 333 10.85 10.66 -0.13
N SER A 334 9.92 10.27 0.75
CA SER A 334 8.64 9.69 0.32
C SER A 334 7.78 10.69 -0.42
N LEU A 335 7.66 11.92 0.10
CA LEU A 335 6.86 12.97 -0.50
C LEU A 335 7.43 13.40 -1.86
N ASP A 336 8.75 13.59 -1.96
CA ASP A 336 9.42 13.94 -3.21
C ASP A 336 9.19 12.87 -4.28
N PHE A 337 9.32 11.59 -3.92
CA PHE A 337 9.06 10.47 -4.83
C PHE A 337 7.59 10.43 -5.28
N LEU A 338 6.64 10.62 -4.37
CA LEU A 338 5.22 10.68 -4.71
C LEU A 338 4.90 11.85 -5.64
N CYS A 339 5.41 13.04 -5.35
CA CYS A 339 5.21 14.23 -6.19
C CYS A 339 5.78 14.04 -7.59
N GLN A 340 6.99 13.50 -7.69
CA GLN A 340 7.63 13.20 -8.97
C GLN A 340 6.76 12.28 -9.86
N HIS A 341 6.16 11.23 -9.30
CA HIS A 341 5.41 10.25 -10.07
C HIS A 341 3.92 10.59 -10.27
N LEU A 342 3.37 11.46 -9.44
CA LEU A 342 1.94 11.78 -9.48
C LEU A 342 1.63 13.19 -10.01
N LEU A 343 2.52 14.19 -9.78
CA LEU A 343 2.27 15.58 -10.15
C LEU A 343 2.99 15.97 -11.44
N ASP A 344 4.22 15.51 -11.65
CA ASP A 344 4.97 15.79 -12.86
C ASP A 344 4.35 14.98 -14.01
N GLY A 345 3.73 15.67 -14.94
CA GLY A 345 3.09 15.05 -16.10
C GLY A 345 4.12 14.32 -16.96
N GLY A 346 4.24 13.01 -16.73
CA GLY A 346 4.87 11.97 -17.52
C GLY A 346 5.83 12.37 -18.67
N SER A 347 6.88 13.10 -18.38
CA SER A 347 8.04 13.20 -19.29
C SER A 347 9.13 12.22 -18.81
N SER A 348 8.87 10.92 -18.98
CA SER A 348 9.91 9.90 -18.86
C SER A 348 10.76 9.88 -20.13
N GLY A 349 11.66 10.88 -20.27
CA GLY A 349 12.84 10.77 -21.11
C GLY A 349 14.03 10.45 -20.20
N PRO A 350 14.95 9.55 -20.59
CA PRO A 350 16.17 9.33 -19.83
C PRO A 350 16.97 10.64 -19.78
N PRO A 351 17.70 10.93 -18.67
CA PRO A 351 18.58 12.07 -18.62
C PRO A 351 19.61 11.94 -19.73
N GLY A 352 19.53 12.86 -20.68
CA GLY A 352 20.48 12.94 -21.80
C GLY A 352 21.88 13.08 -21.24
N GLY A 353 22.72 12.08 -21.46
CA GLY A 353 24.16 12.14 -21.23
C GLY A 353 24.78 13.26 -22.03
N GLY A 354 25.02 14.39 -21.38
CA GLY A 354 25.89 15.44 -21.86
C GLY A 354 27.35 14.98 -21.69
N VAL A 355 27.92 14.46 -22.74
CA VAL A 355 29.37 14.33 -22.86
C VAL A 355 29.90 15.67 -23.39
N SER A 356 30.73 16.30 -22.66
CA SER A 356 31.81 17.18 -23.15
C SER A 356 32.86 17.37 -22.06
#